data_97f72c4ac72d1443969cf64a54e48fb8
#
_entry.id   97f72c4ac72d1443969cf64a54e48fb8
#
_cell.length_a   1.000
_cell.length_b   1.000
_cell.length_c   1.000
_cell.angle_alpha   90.00
_cell.angle_beta   90.00
_cell.angle_gamma   90.00
#
_symmetry.space_group_name_H-M   'P 1'
#
loop_
_entity.id
_entity.type
_entity.pdbx_description
1 polymer ?
#
loop_
_entity_poly.entity_id
_entity_poly.type
_entity_poly.pdbx_seq_one_letter_code
_entity_poly.pdbx_strand_id
1 'polypeptide(L)'
;MILLRPWLDSDAETLFKYASDPDVGPRAGWPPHKSVEESREVIKNFFNNEDTWAIELKETSEIIGCIGVLRASVSNLKIDENECEIGYWVAKPYWGKGICTEALRLVIDYCFNVNKFNAIWGDYFPENPASGKVMEKCGFIDTGKETICPNLAVGADRPVKVMKLER
;
A
#
# COMPACT_ATOMS: atom_id res chain seq x y z
N MET A 1 -7.51 -6.64 16.09
CA MET A 1 -6.62 -7.53 15.37
C MET A 1 -5.36 -6.80 14.87
N ILE A 2 -5.49 -5.69 14.16
CA ILE A 2 -4.35 -4.88 13.73
C ILE A 2 -4.33 -3.49 14.35
N LEU A 3 -3.17 -2.88 14.32
CA LEU A 3 -2.93 -1.48 14.65
C LEU A 3 -2.16 -0.84 13.49
N LEU A 4 -2.54 0.37 13.11
CA LEU A 4 -1.76 1.21 12.20
C LEU A 4 -0.96 2.20 13.05
N ARG A 5 0.35 2.19 12.89
CA ARG A 5 1.25 3.10 13.59
C ARG A 5 2.36 3.64 12.67
N PRO A 6 3.00 4.74 13.06
CA PRO A 6 4.17 5.22 12.32
C PRO A 6 5.27 4.15 12.25
N TRP A 7 6.02 4.17 11.17
CA TRP A 7 7.23 3.36 11.05
C TRP A 7 8.33 3.89 11.96
N LEU A 8 9.11 2.97 12.53
CA LEU A 8 10.27 3.26 13.36
C LEU A 8 11.54 2.70 12.70
N ASP A 9 12.67 3.33 12.93
CA ASP A 9 13.97 2.83 12.44
C ASP A 9 14.25 1.40 12.91
N SER A 10 13.82 1.06 14.13
CA SER A 10 13.91 -0.28 14.71
C SER A 10 13.09 -1.35 13.98
N ASP A 11 12.19 -0.98 13.07
CA ASP A 11 11.38 -1.92 12.28
C ASP A 11 12.13 -2.50 11.08
N ALA A 12 13.34 -2.03 10.80
CA ALA A 12 14.09 -2.38 9.59
C ALA A 12 14.33 -3.89 9.45
N GLU A 13 14.63 -4.60 10.53
CA GLU A 13 14.86 -6.05 10.49
C GLU A 13 13.58 -6.81 10.11
N THR A 14 12.45 -6.43 10.70
CA THR A 14 11.16 -7.05 10.41
C THR A 14 10.69 -6.70 8.99
N LEU A 15 10.92 -5.45 8.55
CA LEU A 15 10.64 -5.06 7.17
C LEU A 15 11.46 -5.94 6.20
N PHE A 16 12.75 -6.08 6.43
CA PHE A 16 13.60 -6.92 5.58
C PHE A 16 13.13 -8.37 5.55
N LYS A 17 12.78 -8.93 6.70
CA LYS A 17 12.25 -10.31 6.79
C LYS A 17 11.13 -10.57 5.80
N TYR A 18 10.20 -9.63 5.63
CA TYR A 18 9.04 -9.82 4.76
C TYR A 18 9.19 -9.19 3.38
N ALA A 19 9.87 -8.06 3.28
CA ALA A 19 10.09 -7.37 2.01
C ALA A 19 11.15 -8.03 1.12
N SER A 20 11.94 -8.94 1.67
CA SER A 20 12.88 -9.78 0.90
C SER A 20 12.21 -10.97 0.21
N ASP A 21 10.95 -11.28 0.55
CA ASP A 21 10.22 -12.36 -0.08
C ASP A 21 9.94 -12.01 -1.56
N PRO A 22 10.35 -12.88 -2.51
CA PRO A 22 10.17 -12.61 -3.94
C PRO A 22 8.71 -12.59 -4.39
N ASP A 23 7.79 -13.06 -3.56
CA ASP A 23 6.35 -13.04 -3.87
C ASP A 23 5.64 -11.77 -3.34
N VAL A 24 6.25 -10.98 -2.47
CA VAL A 24 5.62 -9.81 -1.86
C VAL A 24 5.82 -8.56 -2.70
N GLY A 25 7.05 -8.08 -2.82
CA GLY A 25 7.36 -6.85 -3.51
C GLY A 25 6.98 -6.83 -4.98
N PRO A 26 7.34 -7.85 -5.77
CA PRO A 26 7.04 -7.87 -7.20
C PRO A 26 5.57 -7.74 -7.55
N ARG A 27 4.67 -8.27 -6.74
CA ARG A 27 3.22 -8.09 -6.92
C ARG A 27 2.75 -6.65 -6.72
N ALA A 28 3.48 -5.89 -5.91
CA ALA A 28 3.21 -4.48 -5.65
C ALA A 28 4.03 -3.54 -6.56
N GLY A 29 4.92 -4.09 -7.39
CA GLY A 29 5.70 -3.35 -8.37
C GLY A 29 7.09 -2.90 -7.89
N TRP A 30 7.64 -3.50 -6.83
CA TRP A 30 8.99 -3.22 -6.35
C TRP A 30 9.80 -4.50 -6.14
N PRO A 31 11.15 -4.44 -6.30
CA PRO A 31 11.99 -5.63 -6.15
C PRO A 31 12.12 -6.03 -4.67
N PRO A 32 12.42 -7.32 -4.38
CA PRO A 32 12.72 -7.74 -3.03
C PRO A 32 13.86 -6.92 -2.42
N HIS A 33 13.76 -6.57 -1.14
CA HIS A 33 14.83 -5.93 -0.41
C HIS A 33 16.02 -6.87 -0.27
N LYS A 34 17.22 -6.33 -0.33
CA LYS A 34 18.46 -7.11 -0.37
C LYS A 34 19.22 -7.13 0.96
N SER A 35 18.90 -6.20 1.87
CA SER A 35 19.56 -6.07 3.15
C SER A 35 18.69 -5.32 4.17
N VAL A 36 19.03 -5.44 5.45
CA VAL A 36 18.40 -4.66 6.52
C VAL A 36 18.67 -3.16 6.33
N GLU A 37 19.86 -2.80 5.84
CA GLU A 37 20.22 -1.41 5.56
C GLU A 37 19.34 -0.82 4.46
N GLU A 38 19.08 -1.57 3.40
CA GLU A 38 18.14 -1.13 2.35
C GLU A 38 16.75 -0.90 2.94
N SER A 39 16.26 -1.82 3.76
CA SER A 39 14.97 -1.66 4.46
C SER A 39 14.96 -0.42 5.37
N ARG A 40 16.07 -0.16 6.07
CA ARG A 40 16.18 1.05 6.92
C ARG A 40 16.13 2.33 6.08
N GLU A 41 16.81 2.35 4.93
CA GLU A 41 16.75 3.50 4.01
C GLU A 41 15.34 3.70 3.43
N VAL A 42 14.62 2.63 3.13
CA VAL A 42 13.23 2.72 2.69
C VAL A 42 12.35 3.33 3.77
N ILE A 43 12.49 2.90 5.03
CA ILE A 43 11.74 3.50 6.15
C ILE A 43 12.06 5.00 6.24
N LYS A 44 13.34 5.35 6.23
CA LYS A 44 13.79 6.73 6.38
C LYS A 44 13.31 7.65 5.25
N ASN A 45 13.40 7.19 4.01
CA ASN A 45 13.18 8.02 2.82
C ASN A 45 11.74 8.00 2.30
N PHE A 46 10.98 6.92 2.54
CA PHE A 46 9.66 6.73 1.96
C PHE A 46 8.55 6.51 2.98
N PHE A 47 8.85 5.95 4.16
CA PHE A 47 7.82 5.60 5.14
C PHE A 47 7.76 6.58 6.32
N ASN A 48 8.76 7.44 6.47
CA ASN A 48 8.83 8.41 7.55
C ASN A 48 8.02 9.68 7.20
N ASN A 49 6.72 9.55 7.14
CA ASN A 49 5.79 10.64 6.91
C ASN A 49 4.44 10.36 7.59
N GLU A 50 3.57 11.35 7.64
CA GLU A 50 2.27 11.24 8.32
C GLU A 50 1.23 10.40 7.58
N ASP A 51 1.46 10.09 6.32
CA ASP A 51 0.53 9.39 5.43
C ASP A 51 0.88 7.92 5.20
N THR A 52 1.86 7.38 5.91
CA THR A 52 2.32 5.99 5.75
C THR A 52 2.41 5.28 7.10
N TRP A 53 1.77 4.13 7.20
CA TRP A 53 1.70 3.36 8.45
C TRP A 53 2.22 1.94 8.29
N ALA A 54 2.89 1.46 9.33
CA ALA A 54 3.13 0.06 9.55
C ALA A 54 1.84 -0.63 10.00
N ILE A 55 1.57 -1.80 9.44
CA ILE A 55 0.48 -2.67 9.89
C ILE A 55 1.06 -3.63 10.94
N GLU A 56 0.64 -3.48 12.18
CA GLU A 56 1.11 -4.26 13.32
C GLU A 56 0.01 -5.19 13.82
N LEU A 57 0.37 -6.43 14.11
CA LEU A 57 -0.52 -7.36 14.83
C LEU A 57 -0.56 -6.99 16.32
N LYS A 58 -1.75 -6.73 16.85
CA LYS A 58 -1.92 -6.37 18.27
C LYS A 58 -1.45 -7.47 19.24
N GLU A 59 -1.60 -8.72 18.85
CA GLU A 59 -1.29 -9.87 19.71
C GLU A 59 0.20 -10.10 19.89
N THR A 60 1.00 -9.80 18.86
CA THR A 60 2.44 -10.09 18.85
C THR A 60 3.32 -8.87 18.72
N SER A 61 2.74 -7.72 18.44
CA SER A 61 3.45 -6.47 18.08
C SER A 61 4.36 -6.62 16.86
N GLU A 62 4.11 -7.62 16.04
CA GLU A 62 4.89 -7.85 14.82
C GLU A 62 4.37 -6.99 13.67
N ILE A 63 5.28 -6.34 12.96
CA ILE A 63 4.97 -5.62 11.72
C ILE A 63 4.80 -6.61 10.59
N ILE A 64 3.65 -6.59 9.94
CA ILE A 64 3.30 -7.55 8.89
C ILE A 64 2.95 -6.92 7.56
N GLY A 65 3.03 -5.61 7.45
CA GLY A 65 2.71 -4.92 6.21
C GLY A 65 2.82 -3.41 6.31
N CYS A 66 2.41 -2.77 5.23
CA CYS A 66 2.42 -1.33 5.08
C CYS A 66 1.17 -0.86 4.35
N ILE A 67 0.64 0.28 4.73
CA ILE A 67 -0.41 0.98 4.00
C ILE A 67 -0.12 2.46 4.01
N GLY A 68 -0.36 3.13 2.88
CA GLY A 68 -0.10 4.56 2.76
C GLY A 68 -1.07 5.28 1.86
N VAL A 69 -1.11 6.59 2.05
CA VAL A 69 -1.85 7.55 1.23
C VAL A 69 -0.86 8.33 0.40
N LEU A 70 -1.08 8.38 -0.89
CA LEU A 70 -0.29 9.16 -1.85
C LEU A 70 -1.13 10.38 -2.27
N ARG A 71 -0.64 11.56 -1.92
CA ARG A 71 -1.27 12.81 -2.36
C ARG A 71 -1.00 13.06 -3.83
N ALA A 72 -1.79 13.93 -4.47
CA ALA A 72 -1.69 14.23 -5.89
C ALA A 72 -0.25 14.57 -6.35
N SER A 73 0.53 15.22 -5.49
CA SER A 73 1.91 15.62 -5.79
C SER A 73 2.88 14.44 -5.97
N VAL A 74 2.55 13.25 -5.45
CA VAL A 74 3.42 12.06 -5.49
C VAL A 74 2.76 10.84 -6.14
N SER A 75 1.46 10.91 -6.44
CA SER A 75 0.73 9.84 -7.12
C SER A 75 1.18 9.71 -8.58
N ASN A 76 1.24 8.48 -9.09
CA ASN A 76 1.43 8.21 -10.51
C ASN A 76 0.13 8.34 -11.32
N LEU A 77 -1.00 8.46 -10.64
CA LEU A 77 -2.29 8.73 -11.27
C LEU A 77 -2.50 10.24 -11.40
N LYS A 78 -3.18 10.66 -12.46
CA LYS A 78 -3.55 12.07 -12.63
C LYS A 78 -4.82 12.33 -11.85
N ILE A 79 -4.67 12.75 -10.60
CA ILE A 79 -5.75 13.02 -9.66
C ILE A 79 -5.71 14.47 -9.21
N ASP A 80 -6.85 14.96 -8.70
CA ASP A 80 -6.97 16.33 -8.20
C ASP A 80 -6.34 16.48 -6.81
N GLU A 81 -5.99 17.71 -6.42
CA GLU A 81 -5.34 18.00 -5.12
C GLU A 81 -6.21 17.59 -3.91
N ASN A 82 -7.52 17.57 -4.08
CA ASN A 82 -8.47 17.12 -3.05
C ASN A 82 -8.83 15.63 -3.13
N GLU A 83 -8.05 14.88 -3.86
CA GLU A 83 -8.13 13.41 -3.97
C GLU A 83 -6.80 12.79 -3.57
N CYS A 84 -6.81 11.51 -3.30
CA CYS A 84 -5.62 10.75 -2.97
C CYS A 84 -5.62 9.36 -3.61
N GLU A 85 -4.47 8.71 -3.60
CA GLU A 85 -4.29 7.31 -3.97
C GLU A 85 -3.89 6.51 -2.75
N ILE A 86 -4.27 5.25 -2.68
CA ILE A 86 -3.80 4.33 -1.62
C ILE A 86 -2.89 3.25 -2.19
N GLY A 87 -1.95 2.81 -1.35
CA GLY A 87 -1.10 1.67 -1.64
C GLY A 87 -0.87 0.84 -0.40
N TYR A 88 -0.75 -0.48 -0.55
CA TYR A 88 -0.56 -1.39 0.56
C TYR A 88 0.11 -2.70 0.14
N TRP A 89 0.73 -3.35 1.10
CA TRP A 89 1.16 -4.73 0.98
C TRP A 89 1.12 -5.40 2.36
N VAL A 90 0.96 -6.71 2.36
CA VAL A 90 0.98 -7.56 3.55
C VAL A 90 1.91 -8.74 3.32
N ALA A 91 2.62 -9.15 4.35
CA ALA A 91 3.51 -10.28 4.34
C ALA A 91 2.80 -11.59 3.97
N LYS A 92 3.45 -12.43 3.17
CA LYS A 92 2.88 -13.65 2.60
C LYS A 92 2.20 -14.58 3.62
N PRO A 93 2.77 -14.85 4.82
CA PRO A 93 2.11 -15.72 5.80
C PRO A 93 0.74 -15.23 6.28
N TYR A 94 0.43 -13.97 6.03
CA TYR A 94 -0.81 -13.31 6.48
C TYR A 94 -1.81 -13.07 5.36
N TRP A 95 -1.54 -13.56 4.16
CA TRP A 95 -2.48 -13.45 3.04
C TRP A 95 -3.76 -14.24 3.30
N GLY A 96 -4.86 -13.79 2.71
CA GLY A 96 -6.15 -14.45 2.81
C GLY A 96 -6.84 -14.36 4.18
N LYS A 97 -6.35 -13.50 5.07
CA LYS A 97 -6.88 -13.32 6.45
C LYS A 97 -7.67 -12.03 6.64
N GLY A 98 -7.92 -11.27 5.57
CA GLY A 98 -8.68 -10.02 5.64
C GLY A 98 -7.90 -8.82 6.19
N ILE A 99 -6.60 -8.94 6.40
CA ILE A 99 -5.77 -7.89 7.01
C ILE A 99 -5.71 -6.64 6.13
N CYS A 100 -5.46 -6.79 4.83
CA CYS A 100 -5.47 -5.65 3.91
C CYS A 100 -6.83 -4.93 3.91
N THR A 101 -7.92 -5.68 3.95
CA THR A 101 -9.27 -5.13 3.97
C THR A 101 -9.52 -4.33 5.26
N GLU A 102 -9.09 -4.87 6.41
CA GLU A 102 -9.20 -4.16 7.70
C GLU A 102 -8.37 -2.87 7.68
N ALA A 103 -7.11 -2.94 7.24
CA ALA A 103 -6.23 -1.79 7.16
C ALA A 103 -6.79 -0.72 6.20
N LEU A 104 -7.29 -1.13 5.04
CA LEU A 104 -7.85 -0.20 4.06
C LEU A 104 -9.08 0.52 4.60
N ARG A 105 -9.96 -0.16 5.33
CA ARG A 105 -11.13 0.48 5.96
C ARG A 105 -10.73 1.57 6.95
N LEU A 106 -9.70 1.34 7.74
CA LEU A 106 -9.18 2.34 8.68
C LEU A 106 -8.63 3.58 7.94
N VAL A 107 -7.92 3.35 6.84
CA VAL A 107 -7.36 4.45 6.03
C VAL A 107 -8.45 5.19 5.26
N ILE A 108 -9.48 4.52 4.78
CA ILE A 108 -10.64 5.18 4.15
C ILE A 108 -11.30 6.16 5.13
N ASP A 109 -11.52 5.73 6.37
CA ASP A 109 -12.06 6.60 7.41
C ASP A 109 -11.18 7.84 7.63
N TYR A 110 -9.88 7.64 7.75
CA TYR A 110 -8.90 8.72 7.86
C TYR A 110 -8.96 9.68 6.66
N CYS A 111 -8.98 9.16 5.45
CA CYS A 111 -9.04 9.98 4.23
C CYS A 111 -10.30 10.85 4.16
N PHE A 112 -11.45 10.29 4.46
CA PHE A 112 -12.72 11.00 4.32
C PHE A 112 -13.05 11.88 5.54
N ASN A 113 -12.77 11.41 6.74
CA ASN A 113 -13.22 12.07 7.97
C ASN A 113 -12.17 13.00 8.60
N VAL A 114 -10.89 12.72 8.39
CA VAL A 114 -9.79 13.55 8.89
C VAL A 114 -9.26 14.48 7.79
N ASN A 115 -8.80 13.92 6.68
CA ASN A 115 -8.22 14.71 5.58
C ASN A 115 -9.26 15.36 4.66
N LYS A 116 -10.51 14.93 4.72
CA LYS A 116 -11.62 15.49 3.90
C LYS A 116 -11.40 15.35 2.39
N PHE A 117 -10.68 14.33 1.94
CA PHE A 117 -10.57 14.04 0.52
C PHE A 117 -11.95 13.74 -0.09
N ASN A 118 -12.14 14.07 -1.35
CA ASN A 118 -13.38 13.85 -2.08
C ASN A 118 -13.46 12.45 -2.70
N ALA A 119 -12.31 11.88 -3.03
CA ALA A 119 -12.21 10.54 -3.60
C ALA A 119 -10.87 9.90 -3.26
N ILE A 120 -10.89 8.57 -3.26
CA ILE A 120 -9.70 7.73 -3.07
C ILE A 120 -9.54 6.88 -4.32
N TRP A 121 -8.36 6.93 -4.92
CA TRP A 121 -7.99 6.12 -6.06
C TRP A 121 -7.11 4.95 -5.62
N GLY A 122 -7.15 3.89 -6.39
CA GLY A 122 -6.23 2.79 -6.25
C GLY A 122 -5.93 2.17 -7.61
N ASP A 123 -4.84 1.45 -7.68
CA ASP A 123 -4.49 0.69 -8.87
C ASP A 123 -3.93 -0.68 -8.49
N TYR A 124 -3.90 -1.58 -9.44
CA TYR A 124 -3.27 -2.87 -9.29
C TYR A 124 -2.82 -3.42 -10.64
N PHE A 125 -1.71 -4.14 -10.63
CA PHE A 125 -1.27 -4.87 -11.82
C PHE A 125 -2.23 -6.05 -12.06
N PRO A 126 -2.60 -6.34 -13.33
CA PRO A 126 -3.52 -7.43 -13.65
C PRO A 126 -3.07 -8.79 -13.11
N GLU A 127 -1.75 -8.98 -12.94
CA GLU A 127 -1.16 -10.19 -12.38
C GLU A 127 -1.42 -10.35 -10.88
N ASN A 128 -1.90 -9.29 -10.21
CA ASN A 128 -2.25 -9.30 -8.79
C ASN A 128 -3.73 -8.97 -8.56
N PRO A 129 -4.65 -9.84 -8.99
CA PRO A 129 -6.09 -9.58 -8.87
C PRO A 129 -6.57 -9.51 -7.41
N ALA A 130 -5.82 -10.08 -6.47
CA ALA A 130 -6.15 -10.04 -5.05
C ALA A 130 -6.20 -8.60 -4.52
N SER A 131 -5.34 -7.71 -5.01
CA SER A 131 -5.36 -6.29 -4.64
C SER A 131 -6.66 -5.60 -5.09
N GLY A 132 -7.14 -5.88 -6.30
CA GLY A 132 -8.43 -5.38 -6.79
C GLY A 132 -9.60 -5.87 -5.94
N LYS A 133 -9.59 -7.13 -5.51
CA LYS A 133 -10.63 -7.70 -4.64
C LYS A 133 -10.67 -7.04 -3.26
N VAL A 134 -9.53 -6.68 -2.71
CA VAL A 134 -9.47 -5.93 -1.44
C VAL A 134 -10.18 -4.58 -1.59
N MET A 135 -9.90 -3.86 -2.66
CA MET A 135 -10.56 -2.58 -2.95
C MET A 135 -12.06 -2.74 -3.19
N GLU A 136 -12.48 -3.73 -3.96
CA GLU A 136 -13.92 -4.03 -4.16
C GLU A 136 -14.65 -4.28 -2.84
N LYS A 137 -14.08 -5.05 -1.93
CA LYS A 137 -14.65 -5.31 -0.60
C LYS A 137 -14.79 -4.05 0.25
N CYS A 138 -14.02 -3.03 -0.03
CA CYS A 138 -14.08 -1.73 0.63
C CYS A 138 -14.94 -0.71 -0.11
N GLY A 139 -15.63 -1.11 -1.19
CA GLY A 139 -16.56 -0.26 -1.92
C GLY A 139 -15.97 0.46 -3.13
N PHE A 140 -14.71 0.22 -3.47
CA PHE A 140 -14.13 0.78 -4.69
C PHE A 140 -14.81 0.18 -5.92
N ILE A 141 -14.94 1.00 -6.96
CA ILE A 141 -15.52 0.63 -8.24
C ILE A 141 -14.41 0.60 -9.29
N ASP A 142 -14.40 -0.45 -10.12
CA ASP A 142 -13.53 -0.51 -11.29
C ASP A 142 -13.95 0.59 -12.27
N THR A 143 -13.04 1.49 -12.59
CA THR A 143 -13.33 2.60 -13.52
C THR A 143 -13.40 2.17 -14.97
N GLY A 144 -13.00 0.94 -15.30
CA GLY A 144 -12.81 0.47 -16.66
C GLY A 144 -11.62 1.10 -17.38
N LYS A 145 -10.84 1.92 -16.68
CA LYS A 145 -9.66 2.59 -17.23
C LYS A 145 -8.39 1.83 -16.84
N GLU A 146 -7.42 1.91 -17.72
CA GLU A 146 -6.06 1.48 -17.47
C GLU A 146 -5.12 2.67 -17.62
N THR A 147 -4.02 2.67 -16.89
CA THR A 147 -2.93 3.63 -17.05
C THR A 147 -1.60 2.90 -16.98
N ILE A 148 -0.53 3.59 -17.37
CA ILE A 148 0.82 3.03 -17.36
C ILE A 148 1.54 3.57 -16.14
N CYS A 149 2.03 2.66 -15.30
CA CYS A 149 2.79 3.01 -14.10
C CYS A 149 4.15 2.31 -14.10
N PRO A 150 5.15 2.92 -13.45
CA PRO A 150 6.43 2.26 -13.25
C PRO A 150 6.27 0.96 -12.46
N ASN A 151 6.93 -0.09 -12.92
CA ASN A 151 7.06 -1.34 -12.18
C ASN A 151 8.56 -1.60 -11.97
N LEU A 152 9.04 -1.26 -10.79
CA LEU A 152 10.46 -1.35 -10.45
C LEU A 152 10.95 -2.80 -10.34
N ALA A 153 10.05 -3.75 -10.12
CA ALA A 153 10.39 -5.18 -10.05
C ALA A 153 10.86 -5.72 -11.40
N VAL A 154 10.33 -5.20 -12.49
CA VAL A 154 10.68 -5.61 -13.87
C VAL A 154 11.50 -4.55 -14.60
N GLY A 155 11.74 -3.39 -14.00
CA GLY A 155 12.52 -2.30 -14.58
C GLY A 155 11.88 -1.66 -15.82
N ALA A 156 10.55 -1.66 -15.90
CA ALA A 156 9.81 -1.13 -17.04
C ALA A 156 8.41 -0.71 -16.61
N ASP A 157 7.81 0.19 -17.37
CA ASP A 157 6.41 0.58 -17.18
C ASP A 157 5.47 -0.56 -17.56
N ARG A 158 4.38 -0.69 -16.81
CA ARG A 158 3.35 -1.72 -17.02
C ARG A 158 1.95 -1.12 -16.87
N PRO A 159 0.96 -1.67 -17.56
CA PRO A 159 -0.43 -1.24 -17.37
C PRO A 159 -0.95 -1.66 -16.01
N VAL A 160 -1.72 -0.79 -15.39
CA VAL A 160 -2.48 -1.04 -14.16
C VAL A 160 -3.96 -0.80 -14.41
N LYS A 161 -4.79 -1.52 -13.68
CA LYS A 161 -6.23 -1.27 -13.62
C LYS A 161 -6.50 -0.25 -12.52
N VAL A 162 -7.36 0.71 -12.81
CA VAL A 162 -7.64 1.84 -11.93
C VAL A 162 -9.00 1.69 -11.28
N MET A 163 -9.03 1.87 -9.97
CA MET A 163 -10.21 1.80 -9.13
C MET A 163 -10.43 3.11 -8.38
N LYS A 164 -11.69 3.41 -8.04
CA LYS A 164 -12.05 4.66 -7.37
C LYS A 164 -13.11 4.42 -6.31
N LEU A 165 -12.97 5.11 -5.19
CA LEU A 165 -13.99 5.24 -4.15
C LEU A 165 -14.33 6.71 -3.97
N GLU A 166 -15.57 7.07 -4.22
CA GLU A 166 -16.09 8.41 -3.96
C GLU A 166 -16.60 8.53 -2.53
N ARG A 167 -16.49 9.72 -1.96
CA ARG A 167 -16.99 10.03 -0.61
C ARG A 167 -18.51 10.00 -0.53
#